data_fdfec9eda931230e59f90756aa93ed0a
#
_entry.id   fdfec9eda931230e59f90756aa93ed0a
#
_cell.length_a   1.000
_cell.length_b   1.000
_cell.length_c   1.000
_cell.angle_alpha   90.00
_cell.angle_beta   90.00
_cell.angle_gamma   90.00
#
_symmetry.space_group_name_H-M   'P 1'
#
loop_
_entity.id
_entity.type
_entity.pdbx_description
1 polymer ?
#
loop_
_entity_poly.entity_id
_entity_poly.type
_entity_poly.pdbx_seq_one_letter_code
_entity_poly.pdbx_strand_id
1 'polypeptide(L)'
;MKWDLTGDRVNGLYMGLFPYTGLVTESRVKYGGDVQYTVKVDEPFKVYGAVRDTVLVSVTEINRVLTAEDSWYDGQFELDTDYN
;
A
#
# COMPACT_ATOMS: atom_id res chain seq x y z
N MET A 1 8.92 -12.00 11.77
CA MET A 1 8.23 -10.92 11.06
C MET A 1 7.99 -11.32 9.63
N LYS A 2 6.82 -11.03 9.13
CA LYS A 2 6.44 -11.39 7.77
C LYS A 2 7.00 -10.37 6.80
N TRP A 3 7.89 -10.81 5.92
CA TRP A 3 8.43 -9.92 4.90
C TRP A 3 7.63 -10.01 3.59
N ASP A 4 7.00 -11.14 3.34
CA ASP A 4 6.23 -11.35 2.11
C ASP A 4 4.82 -10.83 2.32
N LEU A 5 4.52 -9.72 1.67
CA LEU A 5 3.22 -9.06 1.80
C LEU A 5 2.33 -9.31 0.58
N THR A 6 2.73 -10.22 -0.31
CA THR A 6 1.95 -10.51 -1.51
C THR A 6 0.53 -10.92 -1.12
N GLY A 7 -0.44 -10.24 -1.71
CA GLY A 7 -1.85 -10.45 -1.40
C GLY A 7 -2.39 -9.56 -0.29
N ASP A 8 -1.51 -8.82 0.39
CA ASP A 8 -1.95 -7.89 1.43
C ASP A 8 -2.16 -6.49 0.87
N ARG A 9 -3.04 -5.76 1.49
CA ARG A 9 -3.25 -4.36 1.16
C ARG A 9 -2.37 -3.51 2.06
N VAL A 10 -1.79 -2.48 1.48
CA VAL A 10 -0.88 -1.60 2.21
C VAL A 10 -1.18 -0.15 1.86
N ASN A 11 -0.75 0.76 2.74
CA ASN A 11 -0.73 2.18 2.42
C ASN A 11 0.61 2.77 2.83
N GLY A 12 0.91 3.93 2.28
CA GLY A 12 2.15 4.60 2.60
C GLY A 12 2.36 5.81 1.74
N LEU A 13 3.61 6.24 1.65
CA LEU A 13 4.01 7.38 0.84
C LEU A 13 5.04 6.91 -0.19
N TYR A 14 4.65 6.95 -1.45
CA TYR A 14 5.56 6.62 -2.54
C TYR A 14 6.58 7.74 -2.69
N MET A 15 7.86 7.40 -2.68
CA MET A 15 8.96 8.36 -2.72
C MET A 15 8.87 9.41 -1.62
N GLY A 16 8.18 9.08 -0.53
CA GLY A 16 8.02 10.00 0.58
C GLY A 16 7.08 11.17 0.31
N LEU A 17 6.42 11.20 -0.85
CA LEU A 17 5.63 12.35 -1.27
C LEU A 17 4.19 12.00 -1.65
N PHE A 18 3.97 10.84 -2.24
CA PHE A 18 2.68 10.51 -2.84
C PHE A 18 1.94 9.48 -1.99
N PRO A 19 0.86 9.86 -1.30
CA PRO A 19 0.08 8.89 -0.54
C PRO A 19 -0.53 7.87 -1.49
N TYR A 20 -0.49 6.61 -1.10
CA TYR A 20 -1.08 5.54 -1.90
C TYR A 20 -1.69 4.48 -1.00
N THR A 21 -2.64 3.75 -1.56
CA THR A 21 -3.19 2.54 -0.98
C THR A 21 -3.33 1.55 -2.12
N GLY A 22 -2.96 0.31 -1.89
CA GLY A 22 -3.06 -0.67 -2.93
C GLY A 22 -2.79 -2.08 -2.46
N LEU A 23 -2.78 -2.98 -3.44
CA LEU A 23 -2.58 -4.41 -3.21
C LEU A 23 -1.15 -4.79 -3.61
N VAL A 24 -0.46 -5.48 -2.72
CA VAL A 24 0.88 -5.99 -3.04
C VAL A 24 0.71 -7.20 -3.95
N THR A 25 1.23 -7.09 -5.16
CA THR A 25 1.15 -8.17 -6.13
C THR A 25 2.42 -9.01 -6.17
N GLU A 26 3.53 -8.46 -5.69
CA GLU A 26 4.79 -9.21 -5.64
C GLU A 26 5.64 -8.66 -4.49
N SER A 27 6.32 -9.57 -3.80
CA SER A 27 7.31 -9.22 -2.79
C SER A 27 8.63 -9.85 -3.21
N ARG A 28 9.71 -9.09 -3.14
CA ARG A 28 11.02 -9.56 -3.58
C ARG A 28 12.08 -9.14 -2.59
N VAL A 29 12.92 -10.08 -2.19
CA VAL A 29 14.08 -9.77 -1.39
C VAL A 29 15.24 -9.48 -2.34
N LYS A 30 15.79 -8.28 -2.25
CA LYS A 30 16.88 -7.86 -3.10
C LYS A 30 18.21 -8.29 -2.52
N TYR A 31 19.23 -8.26 -3.35
CA TYR A 31 20.58 -8.55 -2.90
C TYR A 31 20.92 -7.58 -1.75
N GLY A 32 21.38 -8.12 -0.67
CA GLY A 32 21.67 -7.31 0.52
C GLY A 32 20.57 -7.34 1.56
N GLY A 33 19.45 -8.00 1.27
CA GLY A 33 18.39 -8.20 2.26
C GLY A 33 17.26 -7.20 2.24
N ASP A 34 17.35 -6.16 1.41
CA ASP A 34 16.25 -5.20 1.29
C ASP A 34 15.05 -5.85 0.60
N VAL A 35 13.86 -5.50 1.06
CA VAL A 35 12.64 -6.04 0.46
C VAL A 35 11.98 -4.97 -0.39
N GLN A 36 11.58 -5.35 -1.59
CA GLN A 36 10.89 -4.48 -2.51
C GLN A 36 9.53 -5.07 -2.81
N TYR A 37 8.52 -4.21 -2.85
CA TYR A 37 7.15 -4.62 -3.11
C TYR A 37 6.62 -3.96 -4.36
N THR A 38 5.89 -4.73 -5.15
CA THR A 38 5.14 -4.20 -6.28
C THR A 38 3.71 -4.03 -5.81
N VAL A 39 3.22 -2.80 -5.87
CA VAL A 39 1.89 -2.46 -5.37
C VAL A 39 1.04 -1.94 -6.51
N LYS A 40 -0.10 -2.57 -6.72
CA LYS A 40 -1.09 -2.04 -7.65
C LYS A 40 -1.98 -1.10 -6.85
N VAL A 41 -1.88 0.20 -7.13
CA VAL A 41 -2.58 1.22 -6.35
C VAL A 41 -4.05 1.26 -6.75
N ASP A 42 -4.90 1.58 -5.76
CA ASP A 42 -6.34 1.66 -5.98
C ASP A 42 -6.71 2.80 -6.90
N GLU A 43 -6.04 3.94 -6.72
CA GLU A 43 -6.28 5.11 -7.54
C GLU A 43 -4.99 5.54 -8.21
N PRO A 44 -4.88 5.36 -9.53
CA PRO A 44 -3.70 5.79 -10.25
C PRO A 44 -3.43 7.26 -10.04
N PHE A 45 -2.16 7.62 -9.97
CA PHE A 45 -1.77 9.02 -9.76
C PHE A 45 -0.62 9.39 -10.66
N LYS A 46 -0.43 10.70 -10.84
CA LYS A 46 0.63 11.21 -11.68
C LYS A 46 1.91 11.38 -10.89
N VAL A 47 3.00 10.84 -11.44
CA VAL A 47 4.34 11.05 -10.91
C VAL A 47 5.18 11.59 -12.05
N TYR A 48 5.65 12.82 -11.91
CA TYR A 48 6.47 13.47 -12.93
C TYR A 48 5.84 13.40 -14.32
N GLY A 49 4.54 13.68 -14.41
CA GLY A 49 3.85 13.71 -15.68
C GLY A 49 3.37 12.38 -16.21
N ALA A 50 3.71 11.28 -15.57
CA ALA A 50 3.30 9.94 -16.00
C ALA A 50 2.29 9.38 -15.02
N VAL A 51 1.19 8.82 -15.54
CA VAL A 51 0.20 8.16 -14.70
C VAL A 51 0.73 6.80 -14.29
N ARG A 52 0.67 6.50 -13.00
CA ARG A 52 1.13 5.23 -12.44
C ARG A 52 -0.04 4.52 -11.78
N ASP A 53 -0.26 3.27 -12.17
CA ASP A 53 -1.22 2.40 -11.49
C ASP A 53 -0.51 1.31 -10.71
N THR A 54 0.80 1.17 -10.89
CA THR A 54 1.63 0.19 -10.20
C THR A 54 2.91 0.88 -9.80
N VAL A 55 3.31 0.72 -8.54
CA VAL A 55 4.52 1.33 -8.03
C VAL A 55 5.39 0.30 -7.34
N LEU A 56 6.69 0.55 -7.33
CA LEU A 56 7.65 -0.25 -6.60
C LEU A 56 8.01 0.51 -5.34
N VAL A 57 7.82 -0.12 -4.19
CA VAL A 57 8.07 0.54 -2.91
C VAL A 57 8.96 -0.34 -2.05
N SER A 58 9.69 0.31 -1.15
CA SER A 58 10.48 -0.39 -0.15
C SER A 58 9.73 -0.44 1.16
N VAL A 59 10.28 -1.18 2.13
CA VAL A 59 9.67 -1.28 3.46
C VAL A 59 9.44 0.10 4.07
N THR A 60 10.37 1.03 3.85
CA THR A 60 10.26 2.37 4.44
C THR A 60 9.13 3.19 3.83
N GLU A 61 8.65 2.80 2.67
CA GLU A 61 7.55 3.50 2.00
C GLU A 61 6.19 2.89 2.32
N ILE A 62 6.16 1.85 3.13
CA ILE A 62 4.92 1.27 3.60
C ILE A 62 4.68 1.78 5.01
N ASN A 63 3.56 2.45 5.18
CA ASN A 63 3.19 2.99 6.48
C ASN A 63 2.42 1.96 7.30
N ARG A 64 1.53 1.23 6.65
CA ARG A 64 0.68 0.28 7.36
C ARG A 64 0.24 -0.84 6.42
N VAL A 65 0.22 -2.06 6.96
CA VAL A 65 -0.38 -3.21 6.29
C VAL A 65 -1.83 -3.29 6.74
N LEU A 66 -2.75 -3.26 5.78
CA LEU A 66 -4.17 -3.28 6.06
C LEU A 66 -4.67 -4.71 5.97
N THR A 67 -5.25 -5.21 7.04
CA THR A 67 -5.87 -6.53 7.00
C THR A 67 -7.23 -6.42 6.33
N ALA A 68 -7.80 -7.56 5.97
CA ALA A 68 -9.15 -7.56 5.43
C ALA A 68 -10.13 -6.97 6.45
N GLU A 69 -9.87 -7.24 7.71
CA GLU A 69 -10.69 -6.70 8.79
C GLU A 69 -10.55 -5.18 8.87
N ASP A 70 -9.34 -4.67 8.75
CA ASP A 70 -9.12 -3.23 8.77
C ASP A 70 -9.83 -2.54 7.62
N SER A 71 -9.75 -3.12 6.41
CA SER A 71 -10.41 -2.55 5.26
C SER A 71 -11.92 -2.51 5.44
N TRP A 72 -12.46 -3.59 5.97
CA TRP A 72 -13.88 -3.66 6.24
C TRP A 72 -14.28 -2.67 7.32
N TYR A 73 -13.45 -2.59 8.33
CA TYR A 73 -13.71 -1.71 9.48
C TYR A 73 -13.73 -0.25 9.07
N ASP A 74 -12.84 0.13 8.16
CA ASP A 74 -12.80 1.52 7.70
C ASP A 74 -14.14 1.93 7.10
N GLY A 75 -14.72 1.07 6.28
CA GLY A 75 -16.02 1.35 5.71
C GLY A 75 -17.10 1.40 6.77
N GLN A 76 -17.06 0.48 7.70
CA GLN A 76 -18.02 0.45 8.79
C GLN A 76 -17.87 1.64 9.72
N PHE A 77 -16.62 2.01 9.95
CA PHE A 77 -16.34 3.13 10.82
C PHE A 77 -16.94 4.42 10.27
N GLU A 78 -16.86 4.62 8.99
CA GLU A 78 -17.46 5.79 8.37
C GLU A 78 -18.96 5.82 8.57
N LEU A 79 -19.59 4.66 8.41
CA LEU A 79 -21.03 4.56 8.66
C LEU A 79 -21.36 4.83 10.12
N ASP A 80 -20.57 4.26 11.02
CA ASP A 80 -20.77 4.46 12.43
C ASP A 80 -20.63 5.91 12.81
N THR A 81 -19.68 6.57 12.22
CA THR A 81 -19.43 7.98 12.50
C THR A 81 -20.62 8.82 12.09
N ASP A 82 -21.29 8.45 11.02
CA ASP A 82 -22.41 9.22 10.49
C ASP A 82 -23.54 9.34 11.47
N TYR A 83 -23.75 8.36 12.32
CA TYR A 83 -24.88 8.44 13.23
C TYR A 83 -24.47 8.73 14.67
N ASN A 84 -23.22 8.95 14.86
CA ASN A 84 -22.74 9.44 16.14
C ASN A 84 -22.79 10.96 16.15
#